data_a16ad55e6d1dfaa1b3794a1424a6ddd4
#
_entry.id   a16ad55e6d1dfaa1b3794a1424a6ddd4
#
_cell.length_a   1.000
_cell.length_b   1.000
_cell.length_c   1.000
_cell.angle_alpha   90.00
_cell.angle_beta   90.00
_cell.angle_gamma   90.00
#
_symmetry.space_group_name_H-M   'P 1'
#
loop_
_entity.id
_entity.type
_entity.pdbx_description
1 polymer ?
#
loop_
_entity_poly.entity_id
_entity_poly.type
_entity_poly.pdbx_seq_one_letter_code
_entity_poly.pdbx_strand_id
1 'polypeptide(L)'
;MQLQLIQRAAVIDERPGKPSTTTKILIVDAHPLFREGLKLTLKMVHNLEVIGEASTAAEAIYTLNVERPDLVIIDIALSGCMSGIGLVRSINTSYSGVKMLVLSMYDEACYAEWSLRAGVRGYITKDTASKDIISAVNAIINDEFYLSGALSRKLIDRFVHGSSLPAGILQEKLSNREFKIFRLIGNGFNTVEMAKLLNLSTGTVDVHKKNIRDKMNFDSSSDLLKCAIQWVSSQNR
;
A
#
# COMPACT_ATOMS: atom_id res chain seq x y z
N MET A 1 -18.32 27.38 17.51
CA MET A 1 -18.72 27.25 16.09
C MET A 1 -18.07 26.04 15.38
N GLN A 2 -16.90 25.56 15.80
CA GLN A 2 -16.27 24.34 15.23
C GLN A 2 -16.86 23.01 15.72
N LEU A 3 -17.38 22.94 16.95
CA LEU A 3 -18.01 21.72 17.50
C LEU A 3 -19.34 21.34 16.84
N GLN A 4 -20.07 22.30 16.27
CA GLN A 4 -21.33 22.02 15.57
C GLN A 4 -21.15 21.49 14.14
N LEU A 5 -19.98 21.70 13.52
CA LEU A 5 -19.66 21.13 12.20
C LEU A 5 -19.28 19.64 12.29
N ILE A 6 -18.71 19.22 13.40
CA ILE A 6 -18.37 17.81 13.64
C ILE A 6 -19.64 16.97 13.89
N GLN A 7 -20.66 17.54 14.54
CA GLN A 7 -21.92 16.84 14.77
C GLN A 7 -22.80 16.68 13.50
N ARG A 8 -22.62 17.51 12.47
CA ARG A 8 -23.37 17.39 11.20
C ARG A 8 -22.81 16.35 10.23
N ALA A 9 -21.59 15.88 10.41
CA ALA A 9 -21.00 14.79 9.60
C ALA A 9 -21.43 13.39 10.06
N ALA A 10 -22.15 13.28 11.17
CA ALA A 10 -22.58 12.01 11.76
C ALA A 10 -24.07 11.68 11.52
N VAL A 11 -24.69 12.27 10.50
CA VAL A 11 -26.00 11.77 10.05
C VAL A 11 -25.75 10.57 9.15
N ILE A 12 -25.62 9.42 9.77
CA ILE A 12 -25.58 8.11 9.15
C ILE A 12 -26.97 7.85 8.57
N ASP A 13 -27.00 7.62 7.26
CA ASP A 13 -28.14 7.08 6.53
C ASP A 13 -28.48 5.69 7.13
N GLU A 14 -29.42 5.62 8.05
CA GLU A 14 -29.98 4.39 8.60
C GLU A 14 -30.79 3.66 7.53
N ARG A 15 -30.12 2.90 6.67
CA ARG A 15 -30.81 1.89 5.87
C ARG A 15 -31.11 0.69 6.76
N PRO A 16 -32.36 0.32 6.95
CA PRO A 16 -32.70 -0.83 7.79
C PRO A 16 -32.29 -2.13 7.08
N GLY A 17 -31.43 -2.95 7.69
CA GLY A 17 -31.32 -4.34 7.27
C GLY A 17 -29.97 -5.04 7.31
N LYS A 18 -28.91 -4.52 7.94
CA LYS A 18 -27.74 -5.36 8.29
C LYS A 18 -27.56 -5.39 9.80
N PRO A 19 -27.37 -6.59 10.41
CA PRO A 19 -26.97 -6.64 11.81
C PRO A 19 -25.68 -5.85 11.98
N SER A 20 -25.61 -5.01 13.00
CA SER A 20 -24.43 -4.22 13.37
C SER A 20 -23.28 -5.16 13.77
N THR A 21 -22.61 -5.76 12.79
CA THR A 21 -21.40 -6.54 13.04
C THR A 21 -20.26 -5.55 13.16
N THR A 22 -19.63 -5.50 14.32
CA THR A 22 -18.41 -4.73 14.57
C THR A 22 -17.33 -5.18 13.61
N THR A 23 -16.74 -4.23 12.85
CA THR A 23 -15.64 -4.51 11.92
C THR A 23 -14.32 -4.59 12.68
N LYS A 24 -13.67 -5.72 12.59
CA LYS A 24 -12.37 -6.00 13.22
C LYS A 24 -11.22 -5.47 12.40
N ILE A 25 -10.39 -4.62 12.98
CA ILE A 25 -9.29 -3.93 12.29
C ILE A 25 -7.96 -4.33 12.91
N LEU A 26 -7.00 -4.70 12.06
CA LEU A 26 -5.58 -4.84 12.40
C LEU A 26 -4.82 -3.63 11.86
N ILE A 27 -3.99 -2.99 12.70
CA ILE A 27 -3.11 -1.88 12.30
C ILE A 27 -1.68 -2.40 12.19
N VAL A 28 -1.02 -2.17 11.05
CA VAL A 28 0.35 -2.61 10.78
C VAL A 28 1.19 -1.40 10.38
N ASP A 29 2.00 -0.90 11.30
CA ASP A 29 2.86 0.28 11.11
C ASP A 29 4.08 0.21 12.04
N ALA A 30 5.27 0.53 11.55
CA ALA A 30 6.48 0.52 12.38
C ALA A 30 6.54 1.67 13.41
N HIS A 31 5.72 2.73 13.26
CA HIS A 31 5.75 3.92 14.09
C HIS A 31 4.71 3.84 15.24
N PRO A 32 5.13 3.65 16.50
CA PRO A 32 4.20 3.44 17.64
C PRO A 32 3.21 4.60 17.83
N LEU A 33 3.68 5.84 17.72
CA LEU A 33 2.83 7.03 17.91
C LEU A 33 1.74 7.12 16.84
N PHE A 34 2.05 6.71 15.61
CA PHE A 34 1.08 6.70 14.51
C PHE A 34 0.01 5.62 14.73
N ARG A 35 0.42 4.42 15.17
CA ARG A 35 -0.53 3.34 15.51
C ARG A 35 -1.49 3.77 16.63
N GLU A 36 -0.96 4.38 17.70
CA GLU A 36 -1.80 4.87 18.81
C GLU A 36 -2.78 5.95 18.35
N GLY A 37 -2.34 6.90 17.51
CA GLY A 37 -3.21 7.91 16.92
C GLY A 37 -4.34 7.32 16.08
N LEU A 38 -4.03 6.33 15.23
CA LEU A 38 -5.04 5.61 14.44
C LEU A 38 -6.04 4.89 15.33
N LYS A 39 -5.55 4.17 16.35
CA LYS A 39 -6.38 3.44 17.29
C LYS A 39 -7.37 4.35 18.04
N LEU A 40 -6.89 5.50 18.51
CA LEU A 40 -7.74 6.50 19.16
C LEU A 40 -8.79 7.05 18.20
N THR A 41 -8.41 7.34 16.96
CA THR A 41 -9.33 7.87 15.93
C THR A 41 -10.41 6.84 15.56
N LEU A 42 -10.03 5.58 15.36
CA LEU A 42 -10.97 4.53 15.00
C LEU A 42 -11.93 4.17 16.14
N LYS A 43 -11.48 4.23 17.39
CA LYS A 43 -12.33 4.01 18.58
C LYS A 43 -13.49 5.01 18.72
N MET A 44 -13.43 6.17 18.07
CA MET A 44 -14.53 7.13 18.08
C MET A 44 -15.76 6.67 17.27
N VAL A 45 -15.63 5.59 16.51
CA VAL A 45 -16.70 5.05 15.65
C VAL A 45 -17.19 3.73 16.24
N HIS A 46 -18.45 3.66 16.64
CA HIS A 46 -19.03 2.55 17.42
C HIS A 46 -18.93 1.17 16.76
N ASN A 47 -18.92 1.07 15.45
CA ASN A 47 -18.89 -0.18 14.70
C ASN A 47 -17.49 -0.61 14.26
N LEU A 48 -16.43 0.05 14.74
CA LEU A 48 -15.04 -0.29 14.45
C LEU A 48 -14.31 -0.74 15.71
N GLU A 49 -13.59 -1.84 15.62
CA GLU A 49 -12.80 -2.40 16.72
C GLU A 49 -11.38 -2.70 16.24
N VAL A 50 -10.39 -2.07 16.86
CA VAL A 50 -8.99 -2.42 16.66
C VAL A 50 -8.65 -3.63 17.52
N ILE A 51 -8.55 -4.80 16.88
CA ILE A 51 -8.33 -6.09 17.55
C ILE A 51 -6.85 -6.41 17.72
N GLY A 52 -5.96 -5.70 17.01
CA GLY A 52 -4.53 -5.95 17.10
C GLY A 52 -3.70 -4.83 16.46
N GLU A 53 -2.44 -4.81 16.86
CA GLU A 53 -1.40 -3.94 16.33
C GLU A 53 -0.18 -4.79 15.99
N ALA A 54 0.52 -4.43 14.91
CA ALA A 54 1.77 -5.06 14.52
C ALA A 54 2.77 -3.99 14.07
N SER A 55 4.03 -4.18 14.41
CA SER A 55 5.15 -3.32 13.98
C SER A 55 5.90 -3.90 12.78
N THR A 56 5.70 -5.19 12.51
CA THR A 56 6.35 -5.96 11.45
C THR A 56 5.36 -6.81 10.68
N ALA A 57 5.73 -7.21 9.47
CA ALA A 57 4.92 -8.14 8.68
C ALA A 57 4.77 -9.53 9.36
N ALA A 58 5.77 -9.96 10.11
CA ALA A 58 5.71 -11.25 10.83
C ALA A 58 4.66 -11.23 11.96
N GLU A 59 4.63 -10.15 12.75
CA GLU A 59 3.60 -9.94 13.78
C GLU A 59 2.20 -9.85 13.15
N ALA A 60 2.08 -9.14 12.01
CA ALA A 60 0.82 -9.02 11.29
C ALA A 60 0.29 -10.39 10.83
N ILE A 61 1.16 -11.26 10.26
CA ILE A 61 0.77 -12.61 9.84
C ILE A 61 0.33 -13.46 11.05
N TYR A 62 1.05 -13.34 12.17
CA TYR A 62 0.63 -14.03 13.40
C TYR A 62 -0.78 -13.59 13.83
N THR A 63 -1.02 -12.28 13.90
CA THR A 63 -2.33 -11.74 14.31
C THR A 63 -3.44 -12.10 13.31
N LEU A 64 -3.16 -12.11 12.01
CA LEU A 64 -4.10 -12.56 10.96
C LEU A 64 -4.58 -14.00 11.19
N ASN A 65 -3.69 -14.89 11.61
CA ASN A 65 -4.03 -16.29 11.86
C ASN A 65 -4.88 -16.48 13.12
N VAL A 66 -4.64 -15.67 14.16
CA VAL A 66 -5.29 -15.81 15.47
C VAL A 66 -6.62 -15.05 15.52
N GLU A 67 -6.62 -13.78 15.12
CA GLU A 67 -7.72 -12.85 15.37
C GLU A 67 -8.67 -12.68 14.16
N ARG A 68 -8.25 -13.04 12.96
CA ARG A 68 -9.03 -12.95 11.72
C ARG A 68 -9.71 -11.59 11.52
N PRO A 69 -8.94 -10.52 11.27
CA PRO A 69 -9.48 -9.19 11.02
C PRO A 69 -10.30 -9.14 9.72
N ASP A 70 -11.27 -8.24 9.65
CA ASP A 70 -12.02 -7.93 8.43
C ASP A 70 -11.26 -6.95 7.54
N LEU A 71 -10.50 -6.04 8.17
CA LEU A 71 -9.71 -5.01 7.50
C LEU A 71 -8.30 -4.93 8.10
N VAL A 72 -7.29 -4.82 7.24
CA VAL A 72 -5.91 -4.52 7.64
C VAL A 72 -5.50 -3.16 7.10
N ILE A 73 -5.05 -2.28 7.98
CA ILE A 73 -4.44 -0.99 7.63
C ILE A 73 -2.94 -1.18 7.64
N ILE A 74 -2.27 -0.94 6.51
CA ILE A 74 -0.87 -1.35 6.29
C ILE A 74 -0.01 -0.16 5.89
N ASP A 75 1.08 0.09 6.63
CA ASP A 75 2.17 0.94 6.13
C ASP A 75 3.04 0.15 5.14
N ILE A 76 3.26 0.73 3.96
CA ILE A 76 4.15 0.12 2.95
C ILE A 76 5.62 0.15 3.40
N ALA A 77 6.00 1.14 4.23
CA ALA A 77 7.38 1.35 4.67
C ALA A 77 7.83 0.42 5.81
N LEU A 78 7.21 -0.76 5.95
CA LEU A 78 7.63 -1.74 6.95
C LEU A 78 9.06 -2.19 6.73
N SER A 79 9.82 -2.24 7.83
CA SER A 79 11.18 -2.76 7.87
C SER A 79 11.21 -4.24 8.21
N GLY A 80 12.30 -4.94 7.86
CA GLY A 80 12.51 -6.32 8.26
C GLY A 80 12.58 -7.31 7.10
N CYS A 81 12.27 -8.58 7.40
CA CYS A 81 12.40 -9.69 6.44
C CYS A 81 11.37 -9.64 5.30
N MET A 82 10.25 -8.96 5.52
CA MET A 82 9.17 -8.78 4.55
C MET A 82 8.74 -7.32 4.55
N SER A 83 8.61 -6.73 3.37
CA SER A 83 8.10 -5.36 3.18
C SER A 83 6.58 -5.31 3.37
N GLY A 84 6.03 -4.12 3.58
CA GLY A 84 4.57 -3.92 3.57
C GLY A 84 3.93 -4.38 2.26
N ILE A 85 4.63 -4.20 1.16
CA ILE A 85 4.24 -4.72 -0.17
C ILE A 85 4.19 -6.25 -0.19
N GLY A 86 5.19 -6.92 0.39
CA GLY A 86 5.22 -8.37 0.56
C GLY A 86 4.05 -8.87 1.40
N LEU A 87 3.72 -8.14 2.48
CA LEU A 87 2.58 -8.44 3.34
C LEU A 87 1.25 -8.33 2.57
N VAL A 88 1.04 -7.25 1.79
CA VAL A 88 -0.16 -7.09 0.95
C VAL A 88 -0.36 -8.28 0.03
N ARG A 89 0.69 -8.75 -0.63
CA ARG A 89 0.61 -9.95 -1.50
C ARG A 89 0.27 -11.20 -0.73
N SER A 90 0.91 -11.40 0.43
CA SER A 90 0.65 -12.55 1.30
C SER A 90 -0.82 -12.57 1.74
N ILE A 91 -1.37 -11.42 2.13
CA ILE A 91 -2.77 -11.30 2.53
C ILE A 91 -3.68 -11.62 1.34
N ASN A 92 -3.45 -11.03 0.19
CA ASN A 92 -4.28 -11.26 -1.00
C ASN A 92 -4.30 -12.73 -1.45
N THR A 93 -3.18 -13.43 -1.27
CA THR A 93 -3.06 -14.84 -1.70
C THR A 93 -3.60 -15.82 -0.67
N SER A 94 -3.41 -15.55 0.63
CA SER A 94 -3.62 -16.55 1.68
C SER A 94 -4.81 -16.25 2.60
N TYR A 95 -5.35 -15.02 2.58
CA TYR A 95 -6.43 -14.59 3.47
C TYR A 95 -7.58 -14.00 2.67
N SER A 96 -8.33 -14.88 2.00
CA SER A 96 -9.50 -14.47 1.19
C SER A 96 -10.54 -13.76 2.06
N GLY A 97 -11.04 -12.63 1.58
CA GLY A 97 -12.06 -11.83 2.27
C GLY A 97 -11.50 -10.73 3.19
N VAL A 98 -10.22 -10.74 3.53
CA VAL A 98 -9.59 -9.66 4.30
C VAL A 98 -9.39 -8.44 3.40
N LYS A 99 -10.00 -7.32 3.78
CA LYS A 99 -9.87 -6.05 3.06
C LYS A 99 -8.58 -5.34 3.47
N MET A 100 -8.01 -4.56 2.58
CA MET A 100 -6.74 -3.86 2.83
C MET A 100 -6.82 -2.39 2.49
N LEU A 101 -6.34 -1.54 3.40
CA LEU A 101 -6.10 -0.11 3.23
C LEU A 101 -4.62 0.16 3.41
N VAL A 102 -4.00 0.83 2.45
CA VAL A 102 -2.62 1.28 2.57
C VAL A 102 -2.57 2.69 3.14
N LEU A 103 -1.72 2.88 4.15
CA LEU A 103 -1.25 4.15 4.66
C LEU A 103 0.23 4.30 4.38
N SER A 104 0.67 5.42 3.81
CA SER A 104 2.08 5.60 3.44
C SER A 104 2.55 7.05 3.56
N MET A 105 3.84 7.23 3.90
CA MET A 105 4.53 8.52 3.78
C MET A 105 4.87 8.85 2.32
N TYR A 106 4.74 7.87 1.41
CA TYR A 106 5.09 8.05 0.00
C TYR A 106 3.91 8.56 -0.81
N ASP A 107 4.22 9.37 -1.84
CA ASP A 107 3.23 9.92 -2.77
C ASP A 107 2.38 8.80 -3.39
N GLU A 108 1.08 9.00 -3.42
CA GLU A 108 0.08 8.15 -4.06
C GLU A 108 0.45 7.77 -5.50
N ALA A 109 0.99 8.73 -6.26
CA ALA A 109 1.34 8.53 -7.67
C ALA A 109 2.33 7.39 -7.91
N CYS A 110 3.09 7.00 -6.87
CA CYS A 110 4.13 5.99 -6.99
C CYS A 110 3.64 4.58 -6.66
N TYR A 111 2.82 4.46 -5.63
CA TYR A 111 2.51 3.16 -5.03
C TYR A 111 1.05 2.72 -5.16
N ALA A 112 0.14 3.66 -5.38
CA ALA A 112 -1.27 3.35 -5.31
C ALA A 112 -1.72 2.41 -6.44
N GLU A 113 -1.29 2.63 -7.69
CA GLU A 113 -1.66 1.74 -8.80
C GLU A 113 -1.18 0.30 -8.54
N TRP A 114 0.05 0.17 -8.01
CA TRP A 114 0.59 -1.13 -7.64
C TRP A 114 -0.21 -1.76 -6.50
N SER A 115 -0.52 -1.00 -5.46
CA SER A 115 -1.29 -1.47 -4.31
C SER A 115 -2.67 -1.98 -4.73
N LEU A 116 -3.36 -1.25 -5.61
CA LEU A 116 -4.66 -1.65 -6.16
C LEU A 116 -4.56 -2.96 -6.94
N ARG A 117 -3.53 -3.12 -7.80
CA ARG A 117 -3.28 -4.38 -8.53
C ARG A 117 -2.95 -5.54 -7.60
N ALA A 118 -2.33 -5.26 -6.45
CA ALA A 118 -2.07 -6.26 -5.42
C ALA A 118 -3.29 -6.62 -4.57
N GLY A 119 -4.47 -6.02 -4.82
CA GLY A 119 -5.72 -6.32 -4.14
C GLY A 119 -6.10 -5.35 -3.02
N VAL A 120 -5.35 -4.26 -2.83
CA VAL A 120 -5.68 -3.19 -1.87
C VAL A 120 -6.91 -2.42 -2.38
N ARG A 121 -7.82 -2.05 -1.49
CA ARG A 121 -9.03 -1.30 -1.84
C ARG A 121 -8.95 0.20 -1.58
N GLY A 122 -7.92 0.65 -0.87
CA GLY A 122 -7.72 2.08 -0.63
C GLY A 122 -6.27 2.44 -0.39
N TYR A 123 -5.94 3.68 -0.75
CA TYR A 123 -4.63 4.27 -0.51
C TYR A 123 -4.81 5.67 0.05
N ILE A 124 -4.17 5.97 1.18
CA ILE A 124 -4.10 7.30 1.77
C ILE A 124 -2.65 7.61 2.14
N THR A 125 -2.26 8.87 2.01
CA THR A 125 -0.99 9.33 2.58
C THR A 125 -1.14 9.60 4.07
N LYS A 126 -0.08 9.41 4.84
CA LYS A 126 -0.10 9.69 6.30
C LYS A 126 -0.44 11.15 6.61
N ASP A 127 -0.13 12.07 5.70
CA ASP A 127 -0.44 13.50 5.85
C ASP A 127 -1.95 13.78 5.84
N THR A 128 -2.71 13.02 5.07
CA THR A 128 -4.17 13.19 4.98
C THR A 128 -4.94 12.25 5.92
N ALA A 129 -4.27 11.28 6.51
CA ALA A 129 -4.90 10.22 7.31
C ALA A 129 -5.83 10.74 8.42
N SER A 130 -5.46 11.84 9.11
CA SER A 130 -6.30 12.43 10.17
C SER A 130 -7.68 12.90 9.69
N LYS A 131 -7.83 13.21 8.40
CA LYS A 131 -9.09 13.66 7.79
C LYS A 131 -9.84 12.53 7.10
N ASP A 132 -9.10 11.61 6.48
CA ASP A 132 -9.62 10.69 5.49
C ASP A 132 -9.80 9.26 6.00
N ILE A 133 -9.17 8.89 7.13
CA ILE A 133 -9.12 7.50 7.61
C ILE A 133 -10.52 6.89 7.84
N ILE A 134 -11.42 7.61 8.48
CA ILE A 134 -12.76 7.10 8.77
C ILE A 134 -13.56 6.91 7.49
N SER A 135 -13.49 7.90 6.57
CA SER A 135 -14.16 7.82 5.27
C SER A 135 -13.63 6.67 4.42
N ALA A 136 -12.30 6.46 4.43
CA ALA A 136 -11.66 5.37 3.70
C ALA A 136 -12.04 3.99 4.28
N VAL A 137 -12.00 3.85 5.59
CA VAL A 137 -12.42 2.60 6.27
C VAL A 137 -13.88 2.29 5.94
N ASN A 138 -14.78 3.27 6.03
CA ASN A 138 -16.20 3.09 5.72
C ASN A 138 -16.43 2.70 4.26
N ALA A 139 -15.77 3.35 3.30
CA ALA A 139 -15.86 2.99 1.90
C ALA A 139 -15.42 1.54 1.66
N ILE A 140 -14.26 1.15 2.21
CA ILE A 140 -13.70 -0.19 2.02
C ILE A 140 -14.58 -1.27 2.66
N ILE A 141 -15.16 -1.02 3.84
CA ILE A 141 -16.09 -1.95 4.50
C ILE A 141 -17.32 -2.20 3.61
N ASN A 142 -17.79 -1.16 2.91
CA ASN A 142 -18.93 -1.26 1.98
C ASN A 142 -18.54 -1.76 0.59
N ASP A 143 -17.36 -2.38 0.43
CA ASP A 143 -16.83 -2.91 -0.84
C ASP A 143 -16.51 -1.85 -1.91
N GLU A 144 -16.39 -0.58 -1.51
CA GLU A 144 -16.00 0.51 -2.39
C GLU A 144 -14.47 0.70 -2.38
N PHE A 145 -13.96 1.42 -3.39
CA PHE A 145 -12.56 1.86 -3.42
C PHE A 145 -12.43 3.26 -2.84
N TYR A 146 -11.36 3.49 -2.08
CA TYR A 146 -11.03 4.81 -1.58
C TYR A 146 -9.69 5.31 -2.14
N LEU A 147 -9.76 6.33 -2.99
CA LEU A 147 -8.61 6.95 -3.65
C LEU A 147 -8.80 8.46 -3.68
N SER A 148 -7.69 9.22 -3.67
CA SER A 148 -7.79 10.65 -3.91
C SER A 148 -8.37 10.95 -5.29
N GLY A 149 -9.07 12.09 -5.43
CA GLY A 149 -9.60 12.51 -6.72
C GLY A 149 -8.50 12.76 -7.78
N ALA A 150 -7.29 13.13 -7.35
CA ALA A 150 -6.14 13.29 -8.22
C ALA A 150 -5.65 11.93 -8.78
N LEU A 151 -5.57 10.93 -7.91
CA LEU A 151 -5.18 9.57 -8.30
C LEU A 151 -6.22 8.94 -9.20
N SER A 152 -7.51 9.05 -8.86
CA SER A 152 -8.60 8.51 -9.66
C SER A 152 -8.56 9.05 -11.09
N ARG A 153 -8.35 10.36 -11.27
CA ARG A 153 -8.19 10.97 -12.59
C ARG A 153 -6.97 10.40 -13.34
N LYS A 154 -5.81 10.28 -12.67
CA LYS A 154 -4.60 9.71 -13.29
C LYS A 154 -4.79 8.27 -13.74
N LEU A 155 -5.51 7.46 -12.96
CA LEU A 155 -5.78 6.06 -13.31
C LEU A 155 -6.71 5.98 -14.52
N ILE A 156 -7.76 6.81 -14.59
CA ILE A 156 -8.67 6.91 -15.72
C ILE A 156 -7.92 7.38 -16.97
N ASP A 157 -7.11 8.43 -16.87
CA ASP A 157 -6.28 8.94 -17.97
C ASP A 157 -5.35 7.86 -18.55
N ARG A 158 -4.70 7.10 -17.69
CA ARG A 158 -3.84 5.99 -18.11
C ARG A 158 -4.62 4.85 -18.76
N PHE A 159 -5.80 4.56 -18.27
CA PHE A 159 -6.68 3.56 -18.86
C PHE A 159 -7.13 3.98 -20.27
N VAL A 160 -7.47 5.26 -20.44
CA VAL A 160 -7.97 5.82 -21.72
C VAL A 160 -6.82 6.00 -22.74
N HIS A 161 -5.68 6.53 -22.31
CA HIS A 161 -4.61 6.97 -23.22
C HIS A 161 -3.40 6.04 -23.30
N GLY A 162 -3.33 5.01 -22.45
CA GLY A 162 -2.32 3.94 -22.45
C GLY A 162 -0.88 4.46 -22.49
N SER A 163 -0.23 4.70 -21.35
CA SER A 163 1.19 5.05 -21.32
C SER A 163 2.04 3.86 -20.86
N SER A 164 2.73 3.21 -21.79
CA SER A 164 3.76 2.21 -21.48
C SER A 164 5.11 2.70 -22.03
N LEU A 165 6.15 2.57 -21.20
CA LEU A 165 7.52 2.71 -21.71
C LEU A 165 7.80 1.55 -22.69
N PRO A 166 8.42 1.81 -23.85
CA PRO A 166 8.78 0.74 -24.79
C PRO A 166 9.71 -0.27 -24.12
N ALA A 167 9.33 -1.54 -24.09
CA ALA A 167 10.06 -2.62 -23.43
C ALA A 167 11.53 -2.77 -23.92
N GLY A 168 11.82 -2.39 -25.18
CA GLY A 168 13.14 -2.52 -25.79
C GLY A 168 14.20 -1.60 -25.18
N ILE A 169 13.84 -0.37 -24.80
CA ILE A 169 14.82 0.64 -24.32
C ILE A 169 15.49 0.21 -23.01
N LEU A 170 14.75 -0.44 -22.12
CA LEU A 170 15.28 -0.91 -20.82
C LEU A 170 16.27 -2.06 -20.97
N GLN A 171 16.02 -2.99 -21.91
CA GLN A 171 16.88 -4.13 -22.16
C GLN A 171 18.21 -3.72 -22.85
N GLU A 172 18.21 -2.64 -23.60
CA GLU A 172 19.44 -2.11 -24.24
C GLU A 172 20.33 -1.36 -23.23
N LYS A 173 19.75 -0.66 -22.26
CA LYS A 173 20.50 0.16 -21.29
C LYS A 173 20.95 -0.58 -20.04
N LEU A 174 20.19 -1.57 -19.59
CA LEU A 174 20.47 -2.30 -18.36
C LEU A 174 21.11 -3.65 -18.66
N SER A 175 22.14 -4.01 -17.87
CA SER A 175 22.64 -5.38 -17.88
C SER A 175 21.56 -6.38 -17.41
N ASN A 176 21.71 -7.65 -17.75
CA ASN A 176 20.77 -8.70 -17.33
C ASN A 176 20.55 -8.72 -15.81
N ARG A 177 21.57 -8.39 -15.02
CA ARG A 177 21.49 -8.33 -13.56
C ARG A 177 20.71 -7.13 -13.09
N GLU A 178 21.00 -5.96 -13.63
CA GLU A 178 20.28 -4.71 -13.34
C GLU A 178 18.82 -4.81 -13.77
N PHE A 179 18.54 -5.41 -14.91
CA PHE A 179 17.17 -5.62 -15.38
C PHE A 179 16.37 -6.55 -14.46
N LYS A 180 17.01 -7.63 -13.93
CA LYS A 180 16.36 -8.48 -12.92
C LYS A 180 16.03 -7.70 -11.64
N ILE A 181 16.97 -6.87 -11.16
CA ILE A 181 16.75 -6.02 -9.97
C ILE A 181 15.67 -5.00 -10.25
N PHE A 182 15.68 -4.34 -11.40
CA PHE A 182 14.64 -3.41 -11.82
C PHE A 182 13.24 -4.05 -11.79
N ARG A 183 13.10 -5.26 -12.33
CA ARG A 183 11.84 -6.02 -12.26
C ARG A 183 11.43 -6.35 -10.83
N LEU A 184 12.35 -6.72 -9.97
CA LEU A 184 12.05 -7.00 -8.57
C LEU A 184 11.61 -5.73 -7.83
N ILE A 185 12.24 -4.59 -8.10
CA ILE A 185 11.79 -3.28 -7.58
C ILE A 185 10.35 -3.00 -8.01
N GLY A 186 10.05 -3.13 -9.30
CA GLY A 186 8.70 -2.93 -9.83
C GLY A 186 7.67 -3.92 -9.31
N ASN A 187 8.13 -5.08 -8.91
CA ASN A 187 7.34 -6.08 -8.18
C ASN A 187 7.30 -5.84 -6.68
N GLY A 188 7.91 -4.80 -6.14
CA GLY A 188 7.82 -4.37 -4.76
C GLY A 188 8.70 -5.12 -3.77
N PHE A 189 9.72 -5.84 -4.24
CA PHE A 189 10.70 -6.47 -3.36
C PHE A 189 11.64 -5.42 -2.75
N ASN A 190 11.89 -5.52 -1.45
CA ASN A 190 12.88 -4.68 -0.77
C ASN A 190 14.33 -5.20 -1.00
N THR A 191 15.33 -4.42 -0.57
CA THR A 191 16.74 -4.77 -0.77
C THR A 191 17.12 -6.11 -0.14
N VAL A 192 16.56 -6.44 1.03
CA VAL A 192 16.85 -7.72 1.74
C VAL A 192 16.24 -8.90 0.99
N GLU A 193 15.00 -8.76 0.53
CA GLU A 193 14.30 -9.79 -0.27
C GLU A 193 15.03 -10.03 -1.60
N MET A 194 15.45 -8.95 -2.28
CA MET A 194 16.21 -9.03 -3.52
C MET A 194 17.57 -9.71 -3.31
N ALA A 195 18.27 -9.38 -2.22
CA ALA A 195 19.55 -9.98 -1.87
C ALA A 195 19.41 -11.49 -1.69
N LYS A 196 18.39 -11.94 -0.95
CA LYS A 196 18.09 -13.37 -0.76
C LYS A 196 17.76 -14.09 -2.07
N LEU A 197 16.83 -13.53 -2.87
CA LEU A 197 16.37 -14.11 -4.14
C LEU A 197 17.49 -14.23 -5.17
N LEU A 198 18.42 -13.30 -5.16
CA LEU A 198 19.50 -13.22 -6.14
C LEU A 198 20.82 -13.80 -5.63
N ASN A 199 20.87 -14.28 -4.39
CA ASN A 199 22.06 -14.74 -3.70
C ASN A 199 23.18 -13.69 -3.71
N LEU A 200 22.87 -12.47 -3.27
CA LEU A 200 23.76 -11.31 -3.19
C LEU A 200 23.80 -10.75 -1.78
N SER A 201 24.76 -9.85 -1.49
CA SER A 201 24.70 -8.98 -0.34
C SER A 201 23.73 -7.82 -0.58
N THR A 202 23.19 -7.25 0.48
CA THR A 202 22.35 -6.02 0.39
C THR A 202 23.12 -4.87 -0.24
N GLY A 203 24.41 -4.70 0.14
CA GLY A 203 25.27 -3.68 -0.45
C GLY A 203 25.46 -3.87 -1.96
N THR A 204 25.56 -5.10 -2.45
CA THR A 204 25.64 -5.38 -3.89
C THR A 204 24.34 -4.99 -4.61
N VAL A 205 23.19 -5.25 -3.99
CA VAL A 205 21.89 -4.81 -4.53
C VAL A 205 21.82 -3.29 -4.61
N ASP A 206 22.28 -2.57 -3.59
CA ASP A 206 22.27 -1.11 -3.57
C ASP A 206 23.22 -0.50 -4.62
N VAL A 207 24.36 -1.13 -4.88
CA VAL A 207 25.23 -0.75 -6.00
C VAL A 207 24.51 -0.90 -7.34
N HIS A 208 23.81 -2.00 -7.58
CA HIS A 208 23.02 -2.17 -8.79
C HIS A 208 21.88 -1.15 -8.90
N LYS A 209 21.19 -0.83 -7.81
CA LYS A 209 20.15 0.22 -7.79
C LYS A 209 20.72 1.58 -8.16
N LYS A 210 21.92 1.91 -7.66
CA LYS A 210 22.63 3.12 -8.05
C LYS A 210 22.95 3.12 -9.55
N ASN A 211 23.54 2.04 -10.05
CA ASN A 211 23.90 1.93 -11.46
C ASN A 211 22.68 2.04 -12.39
N ILE A 212 21.52 1.49 -11.99
CA ILE A 212 20.28 1.62 -12.75
C ILE A 212 19.86 3.10 -12.80
N ARG A 213 19.91 3.82 -11.67
CA ARG A 213 19.57 5.24 -11.61
C ARG A 213 20.49 6.06 -12.55
N ASP A 214 21.79 5.83 -12.46
CA ASP A 214 22.80 6.53 -13.26
C ASP A 214 22.57 6.28 -14.76
N LYS A 215 22.32 5.03 -15.18
CA LYS A 215 22.09 4.65 -16.58
C LYS A 215 20.77 5.17 -17.15
N MET A 216 19.77 5.31 -16.30
CA MET A 216 18.43 5.75 -16.71
C MET A 216 18.19 7.24 -16.47
N ASN A 217 19.19 7.97 -15.96
CA ASN A 217 19.12 9.37 -15.57
C ASN A 217 17.96 9.66 -14.60
N PHE A 218 17.82 8.83 -13.57
CA PHE A 218 16.85 9.07 -12.50
C PHE A 218 17.48 9.90 -11.39
N ASP A 219 16.86 11.00 -11.03
CA ASP A 219 17.33 11.89 -9.96
C ASP A 219 17.19 11.28 -8.56
N SER A 220 16.25 10.39 -8.39
CA SER A 220 15.95 9.80 -7.08
C SER A 220 15.63 8.30 -7.12
N SER A 221 15.70 7.66 -5.94
CA SER A 221 15.20 6.27 -5.79
C SER A 221 13.70 6.15 -6.03
N SER A 222 12.95 7.24 -5.81
CA SER A 222 11.52 7.31 -6.09
C SER A 222 11.24 7.25 -7.60
N ASP A 223 12.07 7.87 -8.42
CA ASP A 223 11.90 7.85 -9.88
C ASP A 223 12.20 6.47 -10.45
N LEU A 224 13.25 5.82 -9.95
CA LEU A 224 13.53 4.42 -10.27
C LEU A 224 12.33 3.53 -9.94
N LEU A 225 11.76 3.69 -8.75
CA LEU A 225 10.64 2.90 -8.31
C LEU A 225 9.38 3.15 -9.16
N LYS A 226 9.05 4.42 -9.42
CA LYS A 226 7.93 4.81 -10.31
C LYS A 226 8.06 4.13 -11.67
N CYS A 227 9.23 4.25 -12.29
CA CYS A 227 9.51 3.67 -13.59
C CYS A 227 9.40 2.15 -13.57
N ALA A 228 9.95 1.49 -12.55
CA ALA A 228 9.92 0.05 -12.42
C ALA A 228 8.49 -0.50 -12.23
N ILE A 229 7.66 0.17 -11.41
CA ILE A 229 6.25 -0.18 -11.21
C ILE A 229 5.47 -0.02 -12.51
N GLN A 230 5.63 1.09 -13.20
CA GLN A 230 4.94 1.35 -14.47
C GLN A 230 5.29 0.29 -15.51
N TRP A 231 6.57 -0.05 -15.61
CA TRP A 231 7.03 -1.04 -16.57
C TRP A 231 6.46 -2.44 -16.28
N VAL A 232 6.54 -2.92 -15.03
CA VAL A 232 5.96 -4.23 -14.65
C VAL A 232 4.45 -4.25 -14.90
N SER A 233 3.76 -3.16 -14.62
CA SER A 233 2.32 -3.03 -14.86
C SER A 233 1.95 -3.10 -16.34
N SER A 234 2.84 -2.65 -17.25
CA SER A 234 2.61 -2.69 -18.70
C SER A 234 2.85 -4.07 -19.32
N GLN A 235 3.66 -4.94 -18.69
CA GLN A 235 3.97 -6.29 -19.17
C GLN A 235 2.90 -7.35 -18.84
N ASN A 236 2.00 -7.06 -17.91
CA ASN A 236 0.95 -7.98 -17.46
C ASN A 236 -0.39 -7.75 -18.19
N ARG A 237 -0.33 -7.12 -19.35
CA ARG A 237 -1.45 -6.98 -20.30
C ARG A 237 -1.22 -8.00 -21.47
#